data_49a85988086104fd4d43adb3914375a8
#
_entry.id   49a85988086104fd4d43adb3914375a8
#
_cell.length_a   1.000
_cell.length_b   1.000
_cell.length_c   1.000
_cell.angle_alpha   90.00
_cell.angle_beta   90.00
_cell.angle_gamma   90.00
#
_symmetry.space_group_name_H-M   'P 1'
#
loop_
_entity.id
_entity.type
_entity.pdbx_description
1 polymer ?
#
loop_
_entity_poly.entity_id
_entity_poly.type
_entity_poly.pdbx_seq_one_letter_code
_entity_poly.pdbx_strand_id
1 'polypeptide(L)'
;MSADKDSGMNFSYEEYEALLEKGKFEEAAAYKTQFLPNVLYKFVPLYDDTNLDKRIMESNNKRFSSLEREEIWFSSREAMNDPFEFTGIYIDEAKMRNSGWDADRLAKIKQDFLDSFFLASFTSNMSNNLPMWAHYANNHAGYCVKYKVGKIANVHRVLYLSKRHPIANGIAKFFGYGCMQNDVTASAEKRENARIEFQKCLALIQEMYTIKHTSWNYENEFRLFCDALQGEQ
;
A
#
# COMPACT_ATOMS: atom_id res chain seq x y z
N MET A 1 32.11 4.68 -10.60
CA MET A 1 31.03 3.72 -10.37
C MET A 1 31.18 3.24 -8.94
N SER A 2 30.53 3.89 -8.00
CA SER A 2 30.47 3.46 -6.61
C SER A 2 29.35 2.45 -6.49
N ALA A 3 29.69 1.21 -6.14
CA ALA A 3 28.70 0.21 -5.76
C ALA A 3 27.92 0.75 -4.54
N ASP A 4 26.61 0.90 -4.68
CA ASP A 4 25.73 1.14 -3.55
C ASP A 4 25.95 -0.03 -2.58
N LYS A 5 26.46 0.29 -1.41
CA LYS A 5 26.49 -0.63 -0.29
C LYS A 5 25.04 -0.90 0.11
N ASP A 6 24.50 -2.00 -0.38
CA ASP A 6 23.31 -2.63 0.18
C ASP A 6 23.68 -2.97 1.63
N SER A 7 23.18 -2.18 2.57
CA SER A 7 23.38 -2.41 3.99
C SER A 7 22.68 -3.72 4.30
N GLY A 8 23.46 -4.75 4.66
CA GLY A 8 23.01 -6.14 4.84
C GLY A 8 22.04 -6.37 6.02
N MET A 9 21.22 -5.41 6.36
CA MET A 9 20.05 -5.54 7.22
C MET A 9 18.81 -5.77 6.35
N ASN A 10 18.22 -6.94 6.45
CA ASN A 10 16.94 -7.23 5.84
C ASN A 10 15.81 -6.78 6.78
N PHE A 11 14.75 -6.17 6.23
CA PHE A 11 13.52 -5.90 6.97
C PHE A 11 12.95 -7.23 7.48
N SER A 12 12.74 -7.32 8.82
CA SER A 12 12.02 -8.44 9.44
C SER A 12 10.60 -8.01 9.78
N TYR A 13 9.65 -8.74 9.23
CA TYR A 13 8.24 -8.52 9.52
C TYR A 13 7.92 -8.84 10.99
N GLU A 14 8.53 -9.87 11.53
CA GLU A 14 8.33 -10.29 12.93
C GLU A 14 8.79 -9.21 13.93
N GLU A 15 9.90 -8.54 13.64
CA GLU A 15 10.37 -7.41 14.48
C GLU A 15 9.42 -6.22 14.39
N TYR A 16 8.95 -5.89 13.20
CA TYR A 16 7.98 -4.83 12.99
C TYR A 16 6.67 -5.12 13.72
N GLU A 17 6.12 -6.33 13.56
CA GLU A 17 4.89 -6.78 14.23
C GLU A 17 5.04 -6.75 15.76
N ALA A 18 6.17 -7.23 16.29
CA ALA A 18 6.44 -7.21 17.72
C ALA A 18 6.49 -5.80 18.32
N LEU A 19 6.90 -4.79 17.56
CA LEU A 19 6.83 -3.38 17.98
C LEU A 19 5.38 -2.89 18.00
N LEU A 20 4.59 -3.23 16.99
CA LEU A 20 3.17 -2.86 16.94
C LEU A 20 2.38 -3.50 18.10
N GLU A 21 2.61 -4.79 18.38
CA GLU A 21 1.96 -5.50 19.48
C GLU A 21 2.25 -4.87 20.86
N LYS A 22 3.46 -4.35 21.03
CA LYS A 22 3.87 -3.63 22.25
C LYS A 22 3.34 -2.19 22.31
N GLY A 23 2.61 -1.73 21.29
CA GLY A 23 2.12 -0.35 21.20
C GLY A 23 3.22 0.69 20.90
N LYS A 24 4.40 0.26 20.42
CA LYS A 24 5.56 1.10 20.10
C LYS A 24 5.50 1.61 18.67
N PHE A 25 4.46 2.37 18.36
CA PHE A 25 4.15 2.78 16.97
C PHE A 25 5.21 3.67 16.34
N GLU A 26 5.80 4.59 17.13
CA GLU A 26 6.89 5.45 16.62
C GLU A 26 8.15 4.64 16.32
N GLU A 27 8.50 3.67 17.19
CA GLU A 27 9.63 2.77 16.97
C GLU A 27 9.38 1.87 15.76
N ALA A 28 8.16 1.36 15.57
CA ALA A 28 7.78 0.57 14.40
C ALA A 28 7.90 1.39 13.10
N ALA A 29 7.42 2.62 13.09
CA ALA A 29 7.55 3.53 11.95
C ALA A 29 9.03 3.85 11.65
N ALA A 30 9.82 4.14 12.69
CA ALA A 30 11.26 4.39 12.56
C ALA A 30 12.00 3.15 12.03
N TYR A 31 11.67 1.96 12.53
CA TYR A 31 12.21 0.70 12.06
C TYR A 31 11.94 0.51 10.57
N LYS A 32 10.69 0.63 10.15
CA LYS A 32 10.31 0.50 8.74
C LYS A 32 11.04 1.50 7.83
N THR A 33 11.22 2.74 8.30
CA THR A 33 11.87 3.81 7.54
C THR A 33 13.35 3.54 7.28
N GLN A 34 14.04 2.78 8.14
CA GLN A 34 15.45 2.43 7.96
C GLN A 34 15.71 1.59 6.70
N PHE A 35 14.69 0.88 6.24
CA PHE A 35 14.77 0.00 5.07
C PHE A 35 14.22 0.63 3.79
N LEU A 36 13.88 1.91 3.82
CA LEU A 36 13.50 2.65 2.61
C LEU A 36 14.73 2.93 1.77
N PRO A 37 14.69 2.62 0.49
CA PRO A 37 15.78 2.95 -0.41
C PRO A 37 15.87 4.47 -0.64
N ASN A 38 17.08 4.98 -0.89
CA ASN A 38 17.28 6.40 -1.22
C ASN A 38 16.63 6.81 -2.54
N VAL A 39 16.33 5.83 -3.38
CA VAL A 39 15.80 6.03 -4.73
C VAL A 39 14.74 4.97 -5.01
N LEU A 40 13.66 5.42 -5.60
CA LEU A 40 12.60 4.57 -6.15
C LEU A 40 12.38 4.88 -7.63
N TYR A 41 11.86 3.91 -8.36
CA TYR A 41 11.62 3.99 -9.79
C TYR A 41 10.15 3.70 -10.08
N LYS A 42 9.57 4.44 -11.03
CA LYS A 42 8.22 4.20 -11.53
C LYS A 42 8.26 4.05 -13.03
N PHE A 43 7.80 2.91 -13.50
CA PHE A 43 7.61 2.65 -14.92
C PHE A 43 6.32 3.27 -15.40
N VAL A 44 6.34 3.89 -16.57
CA VAL A 44 5.19 4.55 -17.18
C VAL A 44 5.05 4.07 -18.62
N PRO A 45 3.92 3.46 -18.98
CA PRO A 45 3.70 2.99 -20.35
C PRO A 45 3.43 4.16 -21.29
N LEU A 46 3.94 4.08 -22.52
CA LEU A 46 3.51 4.89 -23.64
C LEU A 46 2.87 3.98 -24.68
N TYR A 47 1.86 4.45 -25.35
CA TYR A 47 1.15 3.71 -26.36
C TYR A 47 1.44 4.28 -27.75
N ASP A 48 1.39 3.42 -28.78
CA ASP A 48 1.57 3.83 -30.16
C ASP A 48 0.43 4.74 -30.61
N ASP A 49 0.74 5.99 -30.92
CA ASP A 49 -0.18 7.02 -31.37
C ASP A 49 -0.04 7.35 -32.87
N THR A 50 0.74 6.57 -33.61
CA THR A 50 0.95 6.76 -35.05
C THR A 50 -0.34 6.70 -35.86
N ASN A 51 -1.36 5.99 -35.38
CA ASN A 51 -2.69 5.91 -35.99
C ASN A 51 -3.62 7.08 -35.65
N LEU A 52 -3.11 8.10 -34.94
CA LEU A 52 -3.85 9.30 -34.53
C LEU A 52 -5.13 9.02 -33.71
N ASP A 53 -5.16 7.92 -32.93
CA ASP A 53 -6.25 7.70 -31.97
C ASP A 53 -6.20 8.77 -30.87
N LYS A 54 -7.22 9.61 -30.84
CA LYS A 54 -7.30 10.73 -29.89
C LYS A 54 -7.17 10.30 -28.44
N ARG A 55 -7.74 9.15 -28.06
CA ARG A 55 -7.67 8.64 -26.68
C ARG A 55 -6.26 8.25 -26.29
N ILE A 56 -5.51 7.63 -27.21
CA ILE A 56 -4.11 7.27 -27.00
C ILE A 56 -3.27 8.52 -26.89
N MET A 57 -3.44 9.48 -27.81
CA MET A 57 -2.71 10.76 -27.78
C MET A 57 -2.99 11.53 -26.48
N GLU A 58 -4.24 11.64 -26.06
CA GLU A 58 -4.61 12.28 -24.79
C GLU A 58 -4.01 11.57 -23.59
N SER A 59 -3.98 10.23 -23.62
CA SER A 59 -3.37 9.42 -22.57
C SER A 59 -1.86 9.64 -22.48
N ASN A 60 -1.14 9.65 -23.60
CA ASN A 60 0.29 9.94 -23.61
C ASN A 60 0.58 11.39 -23.18
N ASN A 61 -0.21 12.36 -23.67
CA ASN A 61 -0.08 13.77 -23.28
C ASN A 61 -0.28 13.98 -21.78
N LYS A 62 -1.25 13.31 -21.15
CA LYS A 62 -1.44 13.34 -19.70
C LYS A 62 -0.18 12.86 -18.97
N ARG A 63 0.45 11.76 -19.43
CA ARG A 63 1.68 11.23 -18.82
C ARG A 63 2.85 12.19 -18.94
N PHE A 64 3.03 12.80 -20.09
CA PHE A 64 4.08 13.82 -20.30
C PHE A 64 3.81 15.08 -19.45
N SER A 65 2.59 15.55 -19.44
CA SER A 65 2.20 16.71 -18.61
C SER A 65 2.41 16.45 -17.12
N SER A 66 2.11 15.24 -16.63
CA SER A 66 2.40 14.87 -15.24
C SER A 66 3.89 14.84 -14.95
N LEU A 67 4.71 14.38 -15.91
CA LEU A 67 6.17 14.40 -15.77
C LEU A 67 6.72 15.84 -15.74
N GLU A 68 6.24 16.71 -16.61
CA GLU A 68 6.62 18.13 -16.66
C GLU A 68 6.23 18.91 -15.39
N ARG A 69 5.09 18.55 -14.78
CA ARG A 69 4.61 19.15 -13.54
C ARG A 69 5.13 18.47 -12.27
N GLU A 70 6.01 17.46 -12.42
CA GLU A 70 6.53 16.67 -11.31
C GLU A 70 5.43 15.99 -10.45
N GLU A 71 4.33 15.63 -11.08
CA GLU A 71 3.19 14.97 -10.44
C GLU A 71 3.34 13.46 -10.41
N ILE A 72 2.77 12.83 -9.37
CA ILE A 72 2.69 11.38 -9.26
C ILE A 72 1.24 10.95 -9.48
N TRP A 73 1.03 10.07 -10.43
CA TRP A 73 -0.27 9.48 -10.68
C TRP A 73 -0.56 8.36 -9.69
N PHE A 74 -1.70 8.47 -9.00
CA PHE A 74 -2.23 7.45 -8.13
C PHE A 74 -3.34 6.65 -8.85
N SER A 75 -3.33 5.35 -8.67
CA SER A 75 -4.29 4.43 -9.28
C SER A 75 -5.28 3.93 -8.23
N SER A 76 -6.53 3.73 -8.63
CA SER A 76 -7.51 3.02 -7.82
C SER A 76 -7.17 1.52 -7.75
N ARG A 77 -7.76 0.83 -6.79
CA ARG A 77 -7.63 -0.61 -6.64
C ARG A 77 -8.00 -1.39 -7.92
N GLU A 78 -9.02 -0.94 -8.62
CA GLU A 78 -9.51 -1.59 -9.85
C GLU A 78 -8.51 -1.55 -11.01
N ALA A 79 -7.56 -0.62 -10.97
CA ALA A 79 -6.50 -0.50 -11.97
C ALA A 79 -5.27 -1.38 -11.68
N MET A 80 -5.31 -2.22 -10.63
CA MET A 80 -4.19 -3.11 -10.28
C MET A 80 -4.20 -4.37 -11.14
N ASN A 81 -2.99 -4.87 -11.47
CA ASN A 81 -2.81 -6.03 -12.36
C ASN A 81 -2.99 -7.38 -11.65
N ASP A 82 -2.75 -7.45 -10.34
CA ASP A 82 -2.82 -8.70 -9.59
C ASP A 82 -4.25 -8.92 -9.10
N PRO A 83 -4.96 -9.97 -9.55
CA PRO A 83 -6.30 -10.28 -9.07
C PRO A 83 -6.34 -10.64 -7.58
N PHE A 84 -5.19 -10.94 -6.97
CA PHE A 84 -5.05 -11.18 -5.54
C PHE A 84 -4.69 -9.91 -4.75
N GLU A 85 -4.59 -8.76 -5.41
CA GLU A 85 -4.34 -7.48 -4.79
C GLU A 85 -5.37 -7.20 -3.70
N PHE A 86 -4.91 -6.74 -2.53
CA PHE A 86 -5.76 -6.45 -1.35
C PHE A 86 -6.52 -7.67 -0.78
N THR A 87 -6.22 -8.87 -1.23
CA THR A 87 -6.83 -10.10 -0.73
C THR A 87 -5.85 -10.96 0.07
N GLY A 88 -4.62 -10.50 0.28
CA GLY A 88 -3.61 -11.17 1.10
C GLY A 88 -4.08 -11.36 2.55
N ILE A 89 -4.91 -10.43 3.03
CA ILE A 89 -5.66 -10.55 4.28
C ILE A 89 -7.15 -10.61 3.92
N TYR A 90 -7.87 -11.58 4.44
CA TYR A 90 -9.29 -11.76 4.18
C TYR A 90 -10.10 -11.87 5.46
N ILE A 91 -11.38 -11.48 5.40
CA ILE A 91 -12.31 -11.62 6.52
C ILE A 91 -12.78 -13.08 6.60
N ASP A 92 -12.58 -13.69 7.75
CA ASP A 92 -13.20 -15.00 8.07
C ASP A 92 -14.68 -14.81 8.41
N GLU A 93 -15.52 -14.82 7.38
CA GLU A 93 -16.96 -14.58 7.51
C GLU A 93 -17.64 -15.60 8.43
N ALA A 94 -17.23 -16.87 8.39
CA ALA A 94 -17.81 -17.90 9.25
C ALA A 94 -17.56 -17.60 10.73
N LYS A 95 -16.34 -17.21 11.07
CA LYS A 95 -15.97 -16.82 12.43
C LYS A 95 -16.69 -15.55 12.89
N MET A 96 -16.90 -14.60 11.99
CA MET A 96 -17.63 -13.38 12.30
C MET A 96 -19.12 -13.65 12.55
N ARG A 97 -19.78 -14.44 11.71
CA ARG A 97 -21.17 -14.85 11.89
C ARG A 97 -21.37 -15.58 13.22
N ASN A 98 -20.46 -16.49 13.56
CA ASN A 98 -20.47 -17.21 14.83
C ASN A 98 -20.27 -16.28 16.05
N SER A 99 -19.64 -15.14 15.87
CA SER A 99 -19.46 -14.11 16.89
C SER A 99 -20.59 -13.08 16.95
N GLY A 100 -21.67 -13.27 16.17
CA GLY A 100 -22.84 -12.39 16.17
C GLY A 100 -22.70 -11.12 15.32
N TRP A 101 -21.68 -11.02 14.47
CA TRP A 101 -21.51 -9.90 13.58
C TRP A 101 -22.31 -10.08 12.28
N ASP A 102 -22.86 -8.97 11.78
CA ASP A 102 -23.40 -8.92 10.42
C ASP A 102 -22.25 -8.93 9.42
N ALA A 103 -21.95 -10.10 8.88
CA ALA A 103 -20.83 -10.31 7.97
C ALA A 103 -21.01 -9.57 6.64
N ASP A 104 -22.23 -9.43 6.15
CA ASP A 104 -22.51 -8.78 4.86
C ASP A 104 -22.27 -7.27 4.97
N ARG A 105 -22.70 -6.66 6.08
CA ARG A 105 -22.43 -5.26 6.39
C ARG A 105 -20.95 -4.98 6.53
N LEU A 106 -20.21 -5.88 7.20
CA LEU A 106 -18.77 -5.72 7.38
C LEU A 106 -18.00 -5.92 6.08
N ALA A 107 -18.44 -6.84 5.21
CA ALA A 107 -17.87 -6.99 3.87
C ALA A 107 -18.06 -5.72 3.05
N LYS A 108 -19.24 -5.10 3.12
CA LYS A 108 -19.50 -3.81 2.45
C LYS A 108 -18.62 -2.68 2.99
N ILE A 109 -18.53 -2.55 4.31
CA ILE A 109 -17.65 -1.54 4.94
C ILE A 109 -16.19 -1.75 4.51
N LYS A 110 -15.72 -3.01 4.48
CA LYS A 110 -14.38 -3.34 3.97
C LYS A 110 -14.22 -2.88 2.53
N GLN A 111 -15.19 -3.15 1.67
CA GLN A 111 -15.15 -2.77 0.27
C GLN A 111 -15.08 -1.25 0.13
N ASP A 112 -16.00 -0.52 0.78
CA ASP A 112 -16.05 0.93 0.75
C ASP A 112 -14.72 1.55 1.24
N PHE A 113 -14.12 0.95 2.28
CA PHE A 113 -12.82 1.36 2.80
C PHE A 113 -11.69 1.12 1.79
N LEU A 114 -11.65 -0.06 1.15
CA LEU A 114 -10.65 -0.38 0.13
C LEU A 114 -10.74 0.52 -1.09
N ASP A 115 -11.94 0.96 -1.45
CA ASP A 115 -12.18 1.82 -2.61
C ASP A 115 -11.91 3.31 -2.31
N SER A 116 -11.75 3.68 -1.04
CA SER A 116 -11.42 5.05 -0.62
C SER A 116 -9.94 5.40 -0.78
N PHE A 117 -9.07 4.44 -1.07
CA PHE A 117 -7.64 4.67 -1.19
C PHE A 117 -7.15 4.59 -2.63
N PHE A 118 -6.24 5.48 -2.94
CA PHE A 118 -5.45 5.45 -4.16
C PHE A 118 -4.00 5.14 -3.82
N LEU A 119 -3.30 4.47 -4.72
CA LEU A 119 -1.91 4.12 -4.50
C LEU A 119 -1.03 4.38 -5.74
N ALA A 120 0.22 4.70 -5.48
CA ALA A 120 1.25 4.75 -6.49
C ALA A 120 2.32 3.70 -6.16
N SER A 121 2.56 2.80 -7.12
CA SER A 121 3.54 1.72 -7.02
C SER A 121 4.87 2.16 -7.61
N PHE A 122 5.94 1.77 -6.92
CA PHE A 122 7.33 2.02 -7.28
C PHE A 122 8.13 0.73 -7.12
N THR A 123 9.30 0.66 -7.72
CA THR A 123 10.28 -0.41 -7.47
C THR A 123 11.61 0.17 -6.97
N SER A 124 12.32 -0.56 -6.14
CA SER A 124 13.70 -0.23 -5.79
C SER A 124 14.70 -0.78 -6.79
N ASN A 125 14.31 -1.71 -7.66
CA ASN A 125 15.18 -2.38 -8.61
C ASN A 125 14.88 -1.98 -10.05
N MET A 126 15.78 -1.21 -10.63
CA MET A 126 15.74 -0.84 -12.06
C MET A 126 16.66 -1.72 -12.90
N SER A 127 17.75 -2.24 -12.32
CA SER A 127 18.80 -2.94 -13.07
C SER A 127 18.34 -4.30 -13.57
N ASN A 128 18.39 -4.51 -14.89
CA ASN A 128 18.08 -5.79 -15.56
C ASN A 128 16.68 -6.36 -15.25
N ASN A 129 15.75 -5.52 -14.84
CA ASN A 129 14.39 -5.97 -14.52
C ASN A 129 13.50 -5.96 -15.78
N LEU A 130 13.80 -6.84 -16.73
CA LEU A 130 13.05 -6.97 -17.98
C LEU A 130 11.55 -7.20 -17.77
N PRO A 131 11.10 -8.00 -16.78
CA PRO A 131 9.68 -8.14 -16.50
C PRO A 131 8.98 -6.80 -16.17
N MET A 132 9.64 -5.91 -15.43
CA MET A 132 9.07 -4.59 -15.14
C MET A 132 8.90 -3.73 -16.40
N TRP A 133 9.87 -3.76 -17.31
CA TRP A 133 9.76 -3.07 -18.60
C TRP A 133 8.65 -3.67 -19.48
N ALA A 134 8.51 -4.98 -19.46
CA ALA A 134 7.45 -5.65 -20.24
C ALA A 134 6.06 -5.33 -19.67
N HIS A 135 5.87 -5.47 -18.37
CA HIS A 135 4.54 -5.34 -17.74
C HIS A 135 4.11 -3.88 -17.54
N TYR A 136 5.04 -2.98 -17.17
CA TYR A 136 4.71 -1.64 -16.71
C TYR A 136 5.14 -0.51 -17.64
N ALA A 137 5.93 -0.83 -18.69
CA ALA A 137 6.36 0.13 -19.69
C ALA A 137 5.89 -0.29 -21.11
N ASN A 138 4.73 -0.92 -21.21
CA ASN A 138 4.13 -1.35 -22.48
C ASN A 138 5.12 -2.08 -23.41
N ASN A 139 5.65 -3.22 -22.96
CA ASN A 139 6.65 -3.99 -23.72
C ASN A 139 7.85 -3.13 -24.17
N HIS A 140 8.45 -2.40 -23.24
CA HIS A 140 9.62 -1.52 -23.46
C HIS A 140 9.35 -0.25 -24.27
N ALA A 141 8.11 0.08 -24.59
CA ALA A 141 7.74 1.31 -25.32
C ALA A 141 7.48 2.52 -24.40
N GLY A 142 7.68 2.38 -23.08
CA GLY A 142 7.48 3.44 -22.10
C GLY A 142 8.79 4.05 -21.60
N TYR A 143 8.69 4.72 -20.44
CA TYR A 143 9.84 5.31 -19.75
C TYR A 143 9.84 4.97 -18.27
N CYS A 144 10.95 5.26 -17.60
CA CYS A 144 11.11 5.05 -16.18
C CYS A 144 11.57 6.34 -15.50
N VAL A 145 10.82 6.76 -14.48
CA VAL A 145 11.14 7.95 -13.69
C VAL A 145 11.86 7.53 -12.41
N LYS A 146 12.94 8.23 -12.10
CA LYS A 146 13.72 8.06 -10.88
C LYS A 146 13.32 9.12 -9.86
N TYR A 147 12.87 8.67 -8.70
CA TYR A 147 12.50 9.54 -7.57
C TYR A 147 13.53 9.44 -6.46
N LYS A 148 13.93 10.57 -5.91
CA LYS A 148 14.66 10.59 -4.64
C LYS A 148 13.66 10.43 -3.49
N VAL A 149 13.92 9.46 -2.64
CA VAL A 149 13.07 9.22 -1.46
C VAL A 149 13.57 10.14 -0.35
N GLY A 150 12.72 11.09 0.06
CA GLY A 150 12.92 11.89 1.25
C GLY A 150 12.50 11.12 2.51
N LYS A 151 12.41 11.82 3.64
CA LYS A 151 11.80 11.28 4.87
C LYS A 151 10.27 11.26 4.73
N ILE A 152 9.77 10.38 3.87
CA ILE A 152 8.33 10.25 3.59
C ILE A 152 7.77 9.13 4.46
N ALA A 153 6.94 9.47 5.43
CA ALA A 153 6.36 8.52 6.38
C ALA A 153 5.39 7.50 5.73
N ASN A 154 4.83 7.81 4.56
CA ASN A 154 3.75 7.03 3.93
C ASN A 154 4.21 6.08 2.83
N VAL A 155 5.52 5.86 2.67
CA VAL A 155 6.03 4.85 1.75
C VAL A 155 6.10 3.50 2.46
N HIS A 156 5.45 2.50 1.90
CA HIS A 156 5.32 1.17 2.47
C HIS A 156 5.97 0.13 1.56
N ARG A 157 6.82 -0.72 2.13
CA ARG A 157 7.36 -1.87 1.41
C ARG A 157 6.27 -2.92 1.24
N VAL A 158 6.18 -3.52 0.05
CA VAL A 158 5.30 -4.66 -0.20
C VAL A 158 5.91 -5.94 0.39
N LEU A 159 5.10 -6.69 1.11
CA LEU A 159 5.42 -7.98 1.68
C LEU A 159 4.96 -9.08 0.74
N TYR A 160 5.85 -10.01 0.42
CA TYR A 160 5.55 -11.10 -0.49
C TYR A 160 5.28 -12.38 0.29
N LEU A 161 4.02 -12.81 0.29
CA LEU A 161 3.56 -13.98 1.04
C LEU A 161 3.05 -15.07 0.09
N SER A 162 3.30 -16.33 0.45
CA SER A 162 2.80 -17.49 -0.31
C SER A 162 1.38 -17.89 0.07
N LYS A 163 0.86 -17.37 1.19
CA LYS A 163 -0.48 -17.70 1.71
C LYS A 163 -1.19 -16.44 2.19
N ARG A 164 -2.52 -16.46 2.09
CA ARG A 164 -3.38 -15.41 2.66
C ARG A 164 -3.52 -15.57 4.16
N HIS A 165 -3.62 -14.44 4.86
CA HIS A 165 -3.87 -14.42 6.30
C HIS A 165 -5.33 -14.08 6.61
N PRO A 166 -6.07 -14.93 7.34
CA PRO A 166 -7.43 -14.61 7.75
C PRO A 166 -7.41 -13.62 8.90
N ILE A 167 -8.26 -12.58 8.82
CA ILE A 167 -8.61 -11.73 9.95
C ILE A 167 -10.07 -11.95 10.31
N ALA A 168 -10.34 -12.22 11.60
CA ALA A 168 -11.71 -12.44 12.05
C ALA A 168 -12.49 -11.12 12.14
N ASN A 169 -12.06 -10.20 12.97
CA ASN A 169 -12.83 -9.01 13.36
C ASN A 169 -12.05 -7.68 13.22
N GLY A 170 -10.98 -7.65 12.42
CA GLY A 170 -10.07 -6.49 12.38
C GLY A 170 -10.78 -5.17 12.05
N ILE A 171 -11.61 -5.15 11.02
CA ILE A 171 -12.35 -3.94 10.60
C ILE A 171 -13.41 -3.54 11.63
N ALA A 172 -14.16 -4.50 12.20
CA ALA A 172 -15.13 -4.20 13.24
C ALA A 172 -14.49 -3.62 14.49
N LYS A 173 -13.35 -4.18 14.90
CA LYS A 173 -12.54 -3.65 16.01
C LYS A 173 -12.02 -2.26 15.72
N PHE A 174 -11.55 -2.00 14.51
CA PHE A 174 -11.10 -0.68 14.07
C PHE A 174 -12.18 0.38 14.29
N PHE A 175 -13.40 0.15 13.81
CA PHE A 175 -14.52 1.08 14.02
C PHE A 175 -14.93 1.17 15.49
N GLY A 176 -15.00 0.03 16.21
CA GLY A 176 -15.35 0.01 17.63
C GLY A 176 -14.38 0.81 18.49
N TYR A 177 -13.09 0.61 18.30
CA TYR A 177 -12.06 1.36 19.02
C TYR A 177 -11.97 2.82 18.56
N GLY A 178 -12.23 3.11 17.27
CA GLY A 178 -12.35 4.46 16.76
C GLY A 178 -13.44 5.27 17.45
N CYS A 179 -14.61 4.67 17.67
CA CYS A 179 -15.69 5.29 18.47
C CYS A 179 -15.29 5.44 19.94
N MET A 180 -14.73 4.39 20.56
CA MET A 180 -14.43 4.38 21.98
C MET A 180 -13.33 5.36 22.40
N GLN A 181 -12.30 5.57 21.58
CA GLN A 181 -11.24 6.56 21.86
C GLN A 181 -11.76 7.99 21.91
N ASN A 182 -12.89 8.27 21.19
CA ASN A 182 -13.53 9.58 21.12
C ASN A 182 -14.73 9.72 22.07
N ASP A 183 -15.08 8.67 22.82
CA ASP A 183 -16.21 8.69 23.77
C ASP A 183 -15.84 9.49 25.02
N VAL A 184 -16.35 10.70 25.13
CA VAL A 184 -16.11 11.61 26.27
C VAL A 184 -16.69 11.07 27.59
N THR A 185 -17.62 10.12 27.54
CA THR A 185 -18.23 9.51 28.73
C THR A 185 -17.38 8.37 29.29
N ALA A 186 -16.47 7.82 28.51
CA ALA A 186 -15.55 6.77 28.95
C ALA A 186 -14.41 7.33 29.81
N SER A 187 -13.86 6.50 30.70
CA SER A 187 -12.69 6.89 31.50
C SER A 187 -11.46 7.15 30.60
N ALA A 188 -10.53 7.98 31.09
CA ALA A 188 -9.29 8.28 30.38
C ALA A 188 -8.49 7.00 30.04
N GLU A 189 -8.43 6.05 30.97
CA GLU A 189 -7.78 4.74 30.76
C GLU A 189 -8.43 3.94 29.63
N LYS A 190 -9.77 3.88 29.59
CA LYS A 190 -10.49 3.18 28.52
C LYS A 190 -10.26 3.82 27.16
N ARG A 191 -10.24 5.15 27.09
CA ARG A 191 -9.94 5.86 25.85
C ARG A 191 -8.52 5.61 25.37
N GLU A 192 -7.53 5.62 26.27
CA GLU A 192 -6.14 5.36 25.91
C GLU A 192 -5.93 3.93 25.43
N ASN A 193 -6.52 2.94 26.12
CA ASN A 193 -6.49 1.55 25.66
C ASN A 193 -7.16 1.39 24.29
N ALA A 194 -8.28 2.06 24.05
CA ALA A 194 -8.96 2.04 22.75
C ALA A 194 -8.09 2.71 21.66
N ARG A 195 -7.35 3.76 21.98
CA ARG A 195 -6.42 4.41 21.06
C ARG A 195 -5.31 3.46 20.61
N ILE A 196 -4.72 2.73 21.56
CA ILE A 196 -3.67 1.74 21.27
C ILE A 196 -4.23 0.62 20.37
N GLU A 197 -5.37 0.05 20.71
CA GLU A 197 -5.97 -1.02 19.92
C GLU A 197 -6.45 -0.52 18.54
N PHE A 198 -6.92 0.71 18.42
CA PHE A 198 -7.22 1.36 17.14
C PHE A 198 -5.99 1.44 16.24
N GLN A 199 -4.84 1.86 16.77
CA GLN A 199 -3.60 1.95 16.01
C GLN A 199 -3.12 0.56 15.53
N LYS A 200 -3.26 -0.48 16.35
CA LYS A 200 -2.96 -1.86 15.94
C LYS A 200 -3.87 -2.32 14.79
N CYS A 201 -5.16 -2.03 14.89
CA CYS A 201 -6.11 -2.37 13.83
C CYS A 201 -5.80 -1.60 12.53
N LEU A 202 -5.43 -0.33 12.64
CA LEU A 202 -5.04 0.51 11.49
C LEU A 202 -3.80 -0.07 10.79
N ALA A 203 -2.76 -0.45 11.55
CA ALA A 203 -1.57 -1.08 10.99
C ALA A 203 -1.92 -2.38 10.24
N LEU A 204 -2.75 -3.24 10.83
CA LEU A 204 -3.22 -4.47 10.21
C LEU A 204 -3.99 -4.20 8.90
N ILE A 205 -4.83 -3.17 8.88
CA ILE A 205 -5.57 -2.78 7.68
C ILE A 205 -4.60 -2.27 6.60
N GLN A 206 -3.59 -1.46 6.97
CA GLN A 206 -2.57 -0.98 6.05
C GLN A 206 -1.80 -2.14 5.40
N GLU A 207 -1.57 -3.25 6.12
CA GLU A 207 -0.94 -4.44 5.56
C GLU A 207 -1.75 -5.06 4.41
N MET A 208 -3.08 -4.94 4.42
CA MET A 208 -3.91 -5.42 3.31
C MET A 208 -3.53 -4.78 1.97
N TYR A 209 -3.02 -3.54 2.01
CA TYR A 209 -2.58 -2.81 0.82
C TYR A 209 -1.12 -3.07 0.44
N THR A 210 -0.38 -3.76 1.28
CA THR A 210 1.05 -3.99 1.11
C THR A 210 1.42 -5.47 1.03
N ILE A 211 0.44 -6.37 0.93
CA ILE A 211 0.69 -7.80 0.75
C ILE A 211 0.42 -8.20 -0.69
N LYS A 212 1.37 -8.93 -1.28
CA LYS A 212 1.32 -9.46 -2.63
C LYS A 212 1.77 -10.92 -2.65
N HIS A 213 1.36 -11.70 -3.65
CA HIS A 213 1.81 -13.07 -3.76
C HIS A 213 3.31 -13.14 -4.13
N THR A 214 4.03 -14.14 -3.63
CA THR A 214 5.48 -14.31 -3.84
C THR A 214 5.91 -14.38 -5.30
N SER A 215 5.02 -14.75 -6.22
CA SER A 215 5.32 -14.74 -7.68
C SER A 215 5.67 -13.35 -8.21
N TRP A 216 5.31 -12.29 -7.51
CA TRP A 216 5.57 -10.90 -7.87
C TRP A 216 6.81 -10.31 -7.18
N ASN A 217 7.59 -11.10 -6.45
CA ASN A 217 8.71 -10.60 -5.66
C ASN A 217 9.82 -9.91 -6.50
N TYR A 218 9.88 -10.18 -7.81
CA TYR A 218 10.81 -9.51 -8.73
C TYR A 218 10.56 -8.02 -8.85
N GLU A 219 9.37 -7.54 -8.45
CA GLU A 219 9.02 -6.13 -8.51
C GLU A 219 9.73 -5.31 -7.43
N ASN A 220 10.10 -5.90 -6.30
CA ASN A 220 10.64 -5.18 -5.14
C ASN A 220 9.85 -3.89 -4.86
N GLU A 221 8.53 -4.05 -4.75
CA GLU A 221 7.57 -2.96 -4.79
C GLU A 221 7.53 -2.16 -3.49
N PHE A 222 7.33 -0.87 -3.65
CA PHE A 222 7.01 0.09 -2.59
C PHE A 222 5.75 0.85 -2.99
N ARG A 223 4.91 1.19 -2.02
CA ARG A 223 3.63 1.88 -2.23
C ARG A 223 3.56 3.18 -1.46
N LEU A 224 3.08 4.21 -2.13
CA LEU A 224 2.66 5.46 -1.53
C LEU A 224 1.13 5.50 -1.57
N PHE A 225 0.50 5.81 -0.44
CA PHE A 225 -0.97 5.89 -0.33
C PHE A 225 -1.43 7.33 -0.26
N CYS A 226 -2.60 7.57 -0.86
CA CYS A 226 -3.37 8.79 -0.74
C CYS A 226 -4.84 8.40 -0.48
N ASP A 227 -5.50 9.02 0.48
CA ASP A 227 -6.93 8.84 0.64
C ASP A 227 -7.71 9.77 -0.31
N ALA A 228 -8.96 9.41 -0.60
CA ALA A 228 -9.81 10.18 -1.52
C ALA A 228 -10.07 11.62 -1.06
N LEU A 229 -9.93 11.89 0.25
CA LEU A 229 -10.16 13.22 0.82
C LEU A 229 -8.95 14.16 0.64
N GLN A 230 -7.76 13.60 0.39
CA GLN A 230 -6.52 14.36 0.15
C GLN A 230 -6.25 14.60 -1.34
N GLY A 231 -6.97 13.93 -2.24
CA GLY A 231 -6.75 13.98 -3.68
C GLY A 231 -7.35 15.20 -4.39
N GLU A 232 -8.03 16.10 -3.69
CA GLU A 232 -8.66 17.32 -4.26
C GLU A 232 -7.87 18.62 -3.97
N GLN A 233 -6.58 18.55 -3.72
CA GLN A 233 -5.73 19.74 -3.55
C GLN A 233 -4.85 20.01 -4.76
#